data_8674fab70e272af98a38a782293a2075
#
_entry.id   8674fab70e272af98a38a782293a2075
#
_cell.length_a   1.000
_cell.length_b   1.000
_cell.length_c   1.000
_cell.angle_alpha   90.00
_cell.angle_beta   90.00
_cell.angle_gamma   90.00
#
_symmetry.space_group_name_H-M   'P 1'
#
loop_
_entity.id
_entity.type
_entity.pdbx_description
1 polymer ?
#
loop_
_entity_poly.entity_id
_entity_poly.type
_entity_poly.pdbx_seq_one_letter_code
_entity_poly.pdbx_strand_id
1 'polypeptide(L)'
;MSSASFSEQSSDDLALDQIGPALSRLRRRAPASGKDLSRNLVLNVIADAPGEMTVGGLAAEMGVAQPVASRTVAACIADGLLRRTASQSDGRRTVLELTEHGEAERNRFAAEQRKVFQEITATWSGEERIQFARLLARYGADATAWSRKQVADRD
;
A
#
# COMPACT_ATOMS: atom_id res chain seq x y z
N MET A 1 15.96 -21.36 -38.00
CA MET A 1 15.53 -21.45 -36.58
C MET A 1 15.32 -20.05 -35.95
N SER A 2 14.77 -19.07 -36.68
CA SER A 2 14.69 -17.68 -36.20
C SER A 2 13.29 -17.08 -36.08
N SER A 3 12.23 -17.86 -36.41
CA SER A 3 10.85 -17.33 -36.42
C SER A 3 10.14 -17.40 -35.05
N ALA A 4 10.52 -18.31 -34.16
CA ALA A 4 9.89 -18.47 -32.85
C ALA A 4 10.25 -17.32 -31.89
N SER A 5 11.51 -16.86 -31.88
CA SER A 5 11.96 -15.75 -31.03
C SER A 5 11.28 -14.41 -31.34
N PHE A 6 10.94 -14.15 -32.60
CA PHE A 6 10.30 -12.90 -33.02
C PHE A 6 8.81 -12.84 -32.61
N SER A 7 8.12 -14.00 -32.62
CA SER A 7 6.71 -14.08 -32.20
C SER A 7 6.55 -14.00 -30.68
N GLU A 8 7.46 -14.60 -29.92
CA GLU A 8 7.44 -14.52 -28.44
C GLU A 8 7.75 -13.12 -27.95
N GLN A 9 8.75 -12.44 -28.54
CA GLN A 9 9.10 -11.06 -28.19
C GLN A 9 7.94 -10.09 -28.42
N SER A 10 7.18 -10.26 -29.52
CA SER A 10 5.98 -9.47 -29.80
C SER A 10 4.83 -9.74 -28.82
N SER A 11 4.69 -10.97 -28.30
CA SER A 11 3.67 -11.34 -27.33
C SER A 11 3.97 -10.74 -25.94
N ASP A 12 5.23 -10.75 -25.53
CA ASP A 12 5.67 -10.22 -24.24
C ASP A 12 5.58 -8.68 -24.21
N ASP A 13 5.94 -8.01 -25.30
CA ASP A 13 5.80 -6.55 -25.44
C ASP A 13 4.31 -6.15 -25.34
N LEU A 14 3.41 -6.88 -26.01
CA LEU A 14 1.97 -6.66 -25.91
C LEU A 14 1.44 -6.87 -24.48
N ALA A 15 1.98 -7.84 -23.74
CA ALA A 15 1.61 -8.06 -22.34
C ALA A 15 2.07 -6.89 -21.45
N LEU A 16 3.29 -6.38 -21.66
CA LEU A 16 3.81 -5.21 -20.93
C LEU A 16 3.00 -3.94 -21.22
N ASP A 17 2.56 -3.74 -22.46
CA ASP A 17 1.71 -2.62 -22.87
C ASP A 17 0.34 -2.61 -22.16
N GLN A 18 -0.13 -3.78 -21.69
CA GLN A 18 -1.38 -3.88 -20.94
C GLN A 18 -1.27 -3.43 -19.47
N ILE A 19 -0.07 -3.21 -18.92
CA ILE A 19 0.12 -2.82 -17.52
C ILE A 19 -0.56 -1.49 -17.21
N GLY A 20 -0.33 -0.45 -18.01
CA GLY A 20 -0.95 0.87 -17.82
C GLY A 20 -2.48 0.83 -17.85
N PRO A 21 -3.10 0.26 -18.90
CA PRO A 21 -4.55 0.04 -18.96
C PRO A 21 -5.09 -0.80 -17.79
N ALA A 22 -4.39 -1.84 -17.34
CA ALA A 22 -4.80 -2.66 -16.21
C ALA A 22 -4.81 -1.87 -14.89
N LEU A 23 -3.73 -1.14 -14.58
CA LEU A 23 -3.65 -0.27 -13.41
C LEU A 23 -4.73 0.82 -13.42
N SER A 24 -5.02 1.39 -14.59
CA SER A 24 -6.09 2.38 -14.74
C SER A 24 -7.48 1.78 -14.47
N ARG A 25 -7.74 0.54 -14.90
CA ARG A 25 -8.98 -0.18 -14.59
C ARG A 25 -9.12 -0.46 -13.09
N LEU A 26 -8.06 -0.89 -12.43
CA LEU A 26 -8.05 -1.14 -10.99
C LEU A 26 -8.38 0.12 -10.19
N ARG A 27 -7.76 1.26 -10.52
CA ARG A 27 -8.06 2.55 -9.85
C ARG A 27 -9.53 2.96 -9.96
N ARG A 28 -10.16 2.76 -11.13
CA ARG A 28 -11.57 3.14 -11.35
C ARG A 28 -12.55 2.24 -10.62
N ARG A 29 -12.16 1.00 -10.31
CA ARG A 29 -13.03 -0.01 -9.70
C ARG A 29 -12.73 -0.25 -8.22
N ALA A 30 -11.79 0.48 -7.64
CA ALA A 30 -11.58 0.44 -6.20
C ALA A 30 -12.89 0.86 -5.50
N PRO A 31 -13.44 0.03 -4.60
CA PRO A 31 -14.70 0.35 -3.93
C PRO A 31 -14.53 1.65 -3.15
N ALA A 32 -15.51 2.54 -3.31
CA ALA A 32 -15.49 3.92 -2.82
C ALA A 32 -15.83 4.06 -1.33
N SER A 33 -15.41 3.20 -0.44
CA SER A 33 -15.40 3.55 0.97
C SER A 33 -14.07 4.26 1.30
N GLY A 34 -13.96 5.50 0.83
CA GLY A 34 -12.74 6.28 0.93
C GLY A 34 -12.24 6.49 2.36
N LYS A 35 -13.11 6.38 3.38
CA LYS A 35 -12.71 6.49 4.78
C LYS A 35 -11.99 5.24 5.27
N ASP A 36 -12.51 4.05 5.00
CA ASP A 36 -11.91 2.79 5.46
C ASP A 36 -10.61 2.49 4.73
N LEU A 37 -10.55 2.80 3.44
CA LEU A 37 -9.34 2.68 2.65
C LEU A 37 -8.22 3.61 3.16
N SER A 38 -8.55 4.86 3.47
CA SER A 38 -7.59 5.82 4.02
C SER A 38 -7.12 5.45 5.42
N ARG A 39 -8.00 4.94 6.28
CA ARG A 39 -7.65 4.42 7.61
C ARG A 39 -6.71 3.23 7.51
N ASN A 40 -7.08 2.24 6.70
CA ASN A 40 -6.25 1.05 6.52
C ASN A 40 -4.87 1.38 5.94
N LEU A 41 -4.78 2.33 5.01
CA LEU A 41 -3.51 2.82 4.49
C LEU A 41 -2.64 3.39 5.61
N VAL A 42 -3.20 4.24 6.48
CA VAL A 42 -2.48 4.80 7.64
C VAL A 42 -2.00 3.70 8.58
N LEU A 43 -2.86 2.73 8.91
CA LEU A 43 -2.48 1.62 9.81
C LEU A 43 -1.33 0.79 9.21
N ASN A 44 -1.39 0.48 7.92
CA ASN A 44 -0.34 -0.28 7.25
C ASN A 44 0.97 0.51 7.18
N VAL A 45 0.95 1.78 6.80
CA VAL A 45 2.16 2.62 6.73
C VAL A 45 2.85 2.72 8.09
N ILE A 46 2.09 2.83 9.18
CA ILE A 46 2.67 2.88 10.54
C ILE A 46 3.22 1.51 10.93
N ALA A 47 2.50 0.41 10.65
CA ALA A 47 2.94 -0.95 10.98
C ALA A 47 4.19 -1.37 10.22
N ASP A 48 4.31 -0.96 8.95
CA ASP A 48 5.41 -1.33 8.06
C ASP A 48 6.61 -0.38 8.18
N ALA A 49 6.51 0.67 9.02
CA ALA A 49 7.59 1.61 9.21
C ALA A 49 8.82 0.93 9.87
N PRO A 50 10.04 1.15 9.33
CA PRO A 50 11.26 0.56 9.92
C PRO A 50 11.67 1.19 11.26
N GLY A 51 10.93 2.19 11.73
CA GLY A 51 11.18 2.93 12.96
C GLY A 51 10.01 3.81 13.34
N GLU A 52 10.25 4.75 14.24
CA GLU A 52 9.24 5.67 14.77
C GLU A 52 8.56 6.52 13.67
N MET A 53 7.24 6.51 13.63
CA MET A 53 6.46 7.28 12.65
C MET A 53 5.87 8.55 13.26
N THR A 54 6.18 9.70 12.67
CA THR A 54 5.54 10.98 12.99
C THR A 54 4.43 11.30 11.99
N VAL A 55 3.55 12.28 12.31
CA VAL A 55 2.53 12.75 11.36
C VAL A 55 3.16 13.31 10.07
N GLY A 56 4.29 14.00 10.19
CA GLY A 56 5.03 14.51 9.03
C GLY A 56 5.63 13.38 8.18
N GLY A 57 6.24 12.37 8.81
CA GLY A 57 6.74 11.18 8.15
C GLY A 57 5.63 10.40 7.43
N LEU A 58 4.48 10.23 8.10
CA LEU A 58 3.30 9.62 7.51
C LEU A 58 2.80 10.38 6.26
N ALA A 59 2.74 11.71 6.33
CA ALA A 59 2.33 12.55 5.21
C ALA A 59 3.25 12.37 4.01
N ALA A 60 4.56 12.36 4.23
CA ALA A 60 5.57 12.12 3.20
C ALA A 60 5.44 10.71 2.59
N GLU A 61 5.28 9.69 3.42
CA GLU A 61 5.13 8.29 2.97
C GLU A 61 3.85 8.07 2.16
N MET A 62 2.76 8.73 2.55
CA MET A 62 1.48 8.68 1.83
C MET A 62 1.44 9.59 0.59
N GLY A 63 2.41 10.47 0.38
CA GLY A 63 2.41 11.44 -0.71
C GLY A 63 1.29 12.48 -0.61
N VAL A 64 0.89 12.86 0.62
CA VAL A 64 -0.19 13.83 0.86
C VAL A 64 0.30 15.02 1.66
N ALA A 65 -0.45 16.14 1.58
CA ALA A 65 -0.16 17.30 2.42
C ALA A 65 -0.37 16.98 3.91
N GLN A 66 0.51 17.49 4.78
CA GLN A 66 0.48 17.23 6.22
C GLN A 66 -0.89 17.49 6.88
N PRO A 67 -1.68 18.53 6.51
CA PRO A 67 -3.03 18.71 7.07
C PRO A 67 -3.99 17.56 6.75
N VAL A 68 -3.81 16.90 5.61
CA VAL A 68 -4.62 15.72 5.23
C VAL A 68 -4.25 14.53 6.11
N ALA A 69 -2.97 14.21 6.23
CA ALA A 69 -2.49 13.16 7.13
C ALA A 69 -2.93 13.43 8.58
N SER A 70 -2.78 14.66 9.06
CA SER A 70 -3.19 15.05 10.43
C SER A 70 -4.67 14.80 10.71
N ARG A 71 -5.56 15.11 9.76
CA ARG A 71 -7.00 14.84 9.88
C ARG A 71 -7.29 13.35 9.93
N THR A 72 -6.66 12.56 9.05
CA THR A 72 -6.85 11.11 9.03
C THR A 72 -6.34 10.46 10.32
N VAL A 73 -5.18 10.88 10.82
CA VAL A 73 -4.63 10.44 12.12
C VAL A 73 -5.56 10.80 13.26
N ALA A 74 -6.11 12.02 13.30
CA ALA A 74 -7.06 12.42 14.33
C ALA A 74 -8.32 11.54 14.33
N ALA A 75 -8.84 11.19 13.15
CA ALA A 75 -9.96 10.25 13.04
C ALA A 75 -9.58 8.85 13.54
N CYS A 76 -8.41 8.32 13.18
CA CYS A 76 -7.94 7.02 13.67
C CYS A 76 -7.74 7.01 15.19
N ILE A 77 -7.30 8.12 15.79
CA ILE A 77 -7.17 8.24 17.24
C ILE A 77 -8.56 8.29 17.90
N ALA A 78 -9.50 9.06 17.34
CA ALA A 78 -10.87 9.13 17.85
C ALA A 78 -11.57 7.76 17.82
N ASP A 79 -11.27 6.93 16.82
CA ASP A 79 -11.78 5.56 16.70
C ASP A 79 -10.98 4.54 17.55
N GLY A 80 -9.96 4.98 18.31
CA GLY A 80 -9.17 4.12 19.18
C GLY A 80 -8.18 3.21 18.43
N LEU A 81 -7.89 3.47 17.15
CA LEU A 81 -7.00 2.66 16.31
C LEU A 81 -5.53 3.04 16.47
N LEU A 82 -5.27 4.30 16.80
CA LEU A 82 -3.94 4.86 17.00
C LEU A 82 -3.85 5.58 18.35
N ARG A 83 -2.64 5.69 18.85
CA ARG A 83 -2.27 6.56 19.97
C ARG A 83 -1.04 7.40 19.64
N ARG A 84 -0.90 8.52 20.35
CA ARG A 84 0.33 9.32 20.33
C ARG A 84 1.16 8.96 21.54
N THR A 85 2.46 8.76 21.33
CA THR A 85 3.43 8.48 22.39
C THR A 85 4.64 9.37 22.23
N ALA A 86 5.43 9.53 23.30
CA ALA A 86 6.72 10.18 23.20
C ALA A 86 7.70 9.26 22.45
N SER A 87 8.54 9.84 21.60
CA SER A 87 9.61 9.10 20.93
C SER A 87 10.58 8.50 21.95
N GLN A 88 11.01 7.28 21.72
CA GLN A 88 12.02 6.61 22.54
C GLN A 88 13.41 7.20 22.34
N SER A 89 13.67 7.75 21.14
CA SER A 89 14.96 8.36 20.78
C SER A 89 15.05 9.83 21.15
N ASP A 90 13.92 10.55 21.17
CA ASP A 90 13.83 11.97 21.54
C ASP A 90 12.45 12.28 22.14
N GLY A 91 12.38 12.29 23.46
CA GLY A 91 11.14 12.51 24.20
C GLY A 91 10.40 13.83 23.90
N ARG A 92 11.02 14.75 23.15
CA ARG A 92 10.36 15.98 22.67
C ARG A 92 9.49 15.75 21.43
N ARG A 93 9.71 14.62 20.73
CA ARG A 93 8.97 14.26 19.52
C ARG A 93 7.78 13.37 19.85
N THR A 94 6.68 13.61 19.20
CA THR A 94 5.49 12.77 19.28
C THR A 94 5.45 11.82 18.09
N VAL A 95 5.27 10.55 18.37
CA VAL A 95 5.17 9.48 17.37
C VAL A 95 3.82 8.80 17.44
N LEU A 96 3.49 8.08 16.39
CA LEU A 96 2.23 7.34 16.23
C LEU A 96 2.48 5.85 16.43
N GLU A 97 1.60 5.22 17.20
CA GLU A 97 1.62 3.78 17.40
C GLU A 97 0.21 3.19 17.18
N LEU A 98 0.16 1.98 16.67
CA LEU A 98 -1.08 1.22 16.66
C LEU A 98 -1.47 0.82 18.08
N THR A 99 -2.77 0.83 18.34
CA THR A 99 -3.34 0.16 19.53
C THR A 99 -3.60 -1.31 19.21
N GLU A 100 -3.92 -2.12 20.22
CA GLU A 100 -4.38 -3.51 20.00
C GLU A 100 -5.62 -3.53 19.09
N HIS A 101 -6.53 -2.56 19.26
CA HIS A 101 -7.69 -2.41 18.38
C HIS A 101 -7.28 -2.06 16.95
N GLY A 102 -6.30 -1.17 16.76
CA GLY A 102 -5.75 -0.83 15.45
C GLY A 102 -5.13 -2.04 14.74
N GLU A 103 -4.39 -2.87 15.46
CA GLU A 103 -3.84 -4.12 14.92
C GLU A 103 -4.95 -5.12 14.53
N ALA A 104 -5.97 -5.27 15.37
CA ALA A 104 -7.11 -6.13 15.08
C ALA A 104 -7.86 -5.68 13.82
N GLU A 105 -8.10 -4.37 13.67
CA GLU A 105 -8.75 -3.79 12.48
C GLU A 105 -7.90 -3.97 11.22
N ARG A 106 -6.59 -3.76 11.28
CA ARG A 106 -5.67 -4.02 10.19
C ARG A 106 -5.74 -5.47 9.73
N ASN A 107 -5.71 -6.41 10.67
CA ASN A 107 -5.77 -7.84 10.38
C ASN A 107 -7.13 -8.24 9.79
N ARG A 108 -8.23 -7.68 10.31
CA ARG A 108 -9.58 -7.89 9.77
C ARG A 108 -9.66 -7.43 8.31
N PHE A 109 -9.17 -6.23 8.02
CA PHE A 109 -9.15 -5.69 6.67
C PHE A 109 -8.30 -6.55 5.72
N ALA A 110 -7.14 -7.01 6.17
CA ALA A 110 -6.29 -7.91 5.38
C ALA A 110 -6.99 -9.24 5.06
N ALA A 111 -7.77 -9.79 6.01
CA ALA A 111 -8.55 -11.00 5.78
C ALA A 111 -9.68 -10.78 4.75
N GLU A 112 -10.38 -9.64 4.83
CA GLU A 112 -11.39 -9.25 3.86
C GLU A 112 -10.81 -9.06 2.47
N GLN A 113 -9.66 -8.38 2.35
CA GLN A 113 -8.94 -8.23 1.08
C GLN A 113 -8.54 -9.58 0.49
N ARG A 114 -8.07 -10.51 1.31
CA ARG A 114 -7.74 -11.87 0.87
C ARG A 114 -8.98 -12.60 0.34
N LYS A 115 -10.11 -12.48 1.02
CA LYS A 115 -11.36 -13.10 0.58
C LYS A 115 -11.79 -12.54 -0.79
N VAL A 116 -11.82 -11.23 -0.94
CA VAL A 116 -12.15 -10.56 -2.21
C VAL A 116 -11.18 -10.99 -3.32
N PHE A 117 -9.88 -11.05 -3.03
CA PHE A 117 -8.88 -11.55 -3.99
C PHE A 117 -9.17 -12.99 -4.43
N GLN A 118 -9.52 -13.89 -3.49
CA GLN A 118 -9.87 -15.27 -3.81
C GLN A 118 -11.13 -15.37 -4.68
N GLU A 119 -12.13 -14.54 -4.42
CA GLU A 119 -13.35 -14.46 -5.24
C GLU A 119 -13.05 -13.96 -6.66
N ILE A 120 -12.28 -12.89 -6.80
CA ILE A 120 -11.87 -12.32 -8.09
C ILE A 120 -11.07 -13.34 -8.92
N THR A 121 -10.22 -14.11 -8.25
CA THR A 121 -9.32 -15.09 -8.88
C THR A 121 -9.85 -16.53 -8.79
N ALA A 122 -11.17 -16.73 -8.68
CA ALA A 122 -11.76 -18.05 -8.46
C ALA A 122 -11.39 -19.07 -9.55
N THR A 123 -11.17 -18.62 -10.78
CA THR A 123 -10.77 -19.44 -11.93
C THR A 123 -9.25 -19.66 -12.03
N TRP A 124 -8.45 -18.98 -11.21
CA TRP A 124 -7.00 -19.14 -11.24
C TRP A 124 -6.57 -20.37 -10.45
N SER A 125 -5.48 -20.99 -10.85
CA SER A 125 -4.83 -22.03 -10.04
C SER A 125 -4.26 -21.45 -8.73
N GLY A 126 -4.00 -22.32 -7.76
CA GLY A 126 -3.35 -21.91 -6.51
C GLY A 126 -1.96 -21.30 -6.72
N GLU A 127 -1.23 -21.85 -7.70
CA GLU A 127 0.12 -21.39 -8.05
C GLU A 127 0.08 -19.98 -8.65
N GLU A 128 -0.80 -19.73 -9.61
CA GLU A 128 -0.99 -18.40 -10.22
C GLU A 128 -1.35 -17.34 -9.17
N ARG A 129 -2.23 -17.67 -8.22
CA ARG A 129 -2.58 -16.74 -7.11
C ARG A 129 -1.38 -16.39 -6.26
N ILE A 130 -0.58 -17.39 -5.88
CA ILE A 130 0.61 -17.19 -5.04
C ILE A 130 1.67 -16.38 -5.80
N GLN A 131 1.91 -16.72 -7.06
CA GLN A 131 2.86 -16.01 -7.90
C GLN A 131 2.45 -14.54 -8.09
N PHE A 132 1.19 -14.29 -8.41
CA PHE A 132 0.67 -12.93 -8.53
C PHE A 132 0.81 -12.15 -7.23
N ALA A 133 0.46 -12.73 -6.08
CA ALA A 133 0.59 -12.06 -4.78
C ALA A 133 2.05 -11.67 -4.48
N ARG A 134 3.01 -12.55 -4.76
CA ARG A 134 4.44 -12.27 -4.57
C ARG A 134 4.93 -11.15 -5.50
N LEU A 135 4.54 -11.21 -6.78
CA LEU A 135 4.92 -10.19 -7.77
C LEU A 135 4.29 -8.84 -7.45
N LEU A 136 3.03 -8.81 -7.00
CA LEU A 136 2.36 -7.58 -6.60
C LEU A 136 3.01 -6.95 -5.37
N ALA A 137 3.37 -7.74 -4.37
CA ALA A 137 4.09 -7.26 -3.18
C ALA A 137 5.45 -6.68 -3.55
N ARG A 138 6.21 -7.36 -4.41
CA ARG A 138 7.49 -6.88 -4.93
C ARG A 138 7.32 -5.59 -5.73
N TYR A 139 6.36 -5.54 -6.64
CA TYR A 139 6.07 -4.33 -7.41
C TYR A 139 5.73 -3.14 -6.51
N GLY A 140 4.94 -3.34 -5.46
CA GLY A 140 4.63 -2.30 -4.48
C GLY A 140 5.87 -1.76 -3.76
N ALA A 141 6.76 -2.65 -3.31
CA ALA A 141 8.01 -2.27 -2.66
C ALA A 141 8.94 -1.49 -3.62
N ASP A 142 9.11 -1.99 -4.85
CA ASP A 142 9.96 -1.35 -5.87
C ASP A 142 9.40 0.02 -6.29
N ALA A 143 8.07 0.15 -6.43
CA ALA A 143 7.41 1.42 -6.74
C ALA A 143 7.59 2.46 -5.63
N THR A 144 7.50 2.04 -4.37
CA THR A 144 7.76 2.92 -3.21
C THR A 144 9.21 3.40 -3.21
N ALA A 145 10.17 2.51 -3.41
CA ALA A 145 11.59 2.85 -3.47
C ALA A 145 11.90 3.81 -4.64
N TRP A 146 11.31 3.56 -5.79
CA TRP A 146 11.45 4.43 -6.97
C TRP A 146 10.87 5.83 -6.72
N SER A 147 9.69 5.91 -6.10
CA SER A 147 9.04 7.19 -5.78
C SER A 147 9.89 8.05 -4.83
N ARG A 148 10.47 7.44 -3.79
CA ARG A 148 11.35 8.13 -2.84
C ARG A 148 12.60 8.70 -3.55
N LYS A 149 13.18 7.94 -4.47
CA LYS A 149 14.34 8.39 -5.26
C LYS A 149 13.99 9.59 -6.13
N GLN A 150 12.82 9.61 -6.78
CA GLN A 150 12.37 10.72 -7.62
C GLN A 150 12.17 12.02 -6.83
N VAL A 151 11.78 11.92 -5.55
CA VAL A 151 11.65 13.10 -4.67
C VAL A 151 13.03 13.61 -4.28
N ALA A 152 13.95 12.72 -3.89
CA ALA A 152 15.31 13.10 -3.50
C ALA A 152 16.12 13.74 -4.65
N ASP A 153 15.87 13.36 -5.90
CA ASP A 153 16.55 13.90 -7.08
C ASP A 153 16.00 15.29 -7.52
N ARG A 154 14.94 15.80 -6.86
CA ARG A 154 14.32 17.11 -7.17
C ARG A 154 14.67 18.22 -6.20
N ASP A 155 15.23 17.87 -5.04
CA ASP A 155 15.69 18.78 -3.98
C ASP A 155 17.21 19.04 -4.13
#